data_8bb36208c910c92920e5eec7d13873aa
#
_entry.id   8bb36208c910c92920e5eec7d13873aa
#
_cell.length_a   1.000
_cell.length_b   1.000
_cell.length_c   1.000
_cell.angle_alpha   90.00
_cell.angle_beta   90.00
_cell.angle_gamma   90.00
#
_symmetry.space_group_name_H-M   'P 1'
#
loop_
_entity.id
_entity.type
_entity.pdbx_description
1 polymer ?
#
loop_
_entity_poly.entity_id
_entity_poly.type
_entity_poly.pdbx_seq_one_letter_code
_entity_poly.pdbx_strand_id
1 'polypeptide(L)'
;IIFKMDICNQKDIDDFCNENKTTTIDLLINNAGAQFENYGSAAYESMGEDPNPANYDYEMWAETMKINLFAPTKLTGHLIPMLERSDNAKVIMLSSGIASLENTWQAGRYAYKTSKAALNMVVRTLGEWLQTKKIATFAVSPGWTRTDMGGPNAPHDSKTAVVGLYKVILEADFANTGSFYNFDGKKIPW
;
A
#
# COMPACT_ATOMS: atom_id res chain seq x y z
N ILE A 1 5.14 20.99 6.06
CA ILE A 1 6.02 20.51 7.16
C ILE A 1 6.54 19.14 6.73
N ILE A 2 7.82 18.88 6.94
CA ILE A 2 8.47 17.61 6.63
C ILE A 2 8.96 17.01 7.95
N PHE A 3 8.57 15.77 8.24
CA PHE A 3 9.07 14.98 9.34
C PHE A 3 9.93 13.83 8.79
N LYS A 4 11.10 13.60 9.44
CA LYS A 4 11.90 12.42 9.18
C LYS A 4 11.39 11.30 10.09
N MET A 5 10.87 10.24 9.52
CA MET A 5 10.30 9.12 10.27
C MET A 5 10.57 7.79 9.54
N ASP A 6 11.07 6.81 10.25
CA ASP A 6 11.05 5.42 9.80
C ASP A 6 9.76 4.76 10.32
N ILE A 7 8.84 4.45 9.43
CA ILE A 7 7.56 3.82 9.79
C ILE A 7 7.70 2.41 10.38
N CYS A 8 8.87 1.80 10.25
CA CYS A 8 9.20 0.53 10.90
C CYS A 8 9.69 0.72 12.35
N ASN A 9 10.05 1.94 12.75
CA ASN A 9 10.57 2.27 14.07
C ASN A 9 9.44 2.78 14.97
N GLN A 10 9.17 2.05 16.07
CA GLN A 10 8.12 2.45 17.02
C GLN A 10 8.35 3.82 17.63
N LYS A 11 9.60 4.11 18.00
CA LYS A 11 9.92 5.39 18.63
C LYS A 11 9.63 6.59 17.71
N ASP A 12 9.93 6.47 16.42
CA ASP A 12 9.68 7.54 15.46
C ASP A 12 8.16 7.81 15.32
N ILE A 13 7.35 6.75 15.33
CA ILE A 13 5.89 6.86 15.32
C ILE A 13 5.38 7.54 16.58
N ASP A 14 5.88 7.12 17.74
CA ASP A 14 5.47 7.67 19.04
C ASP A 14 5.86 9.15 19.16
N ASP A 15 7.07 9.52 18.74
CA ASP A 15 7.56 10.90 18.72
C ASP A 15 6.65 11.77 17.82
N PHE A 16 6.38 11.32 16.60
CA PHE A 16 5.46 12.01 15.69
C PHE A 16 4.07 12.23 16.31
N CYS A 17 3.49 11.18 16.89
CA CYS A 17 2.19 11.27 17.54
C CYS A 17 2.19 12.22 18.74
N ASN A 18 3.26 12.21 19.53
CA ASN A 18 3.41 13.08 20.68
C ASN A 18 3.54 14.56 20.31
N GLU A 19 4.28 14.86 19.27
CA GLU A 19 4.47 16.22 18.77
C GLU A 19 3.22 16.77 18.06
N ASN A 20 2.33 15.90 17.55
CA ASN A 20 1.19 16.29 16.72
C ASN A 20 -0.18 15.92 17.34
N LYS A 21 -0.27 15.80 18.66
CA LYS A 21 -1.49 15.34 19.38
C LYS A 21 -2.78 16.07 19.02
N THR A 22 -2.71 17.35 18.64
CA THR A 22 -3.86 18.17 18.32
C THR A 22 -4.12 18.31 16.81
N THR A 23 -3.25 17.73 15.99
CA THR A 23 -3.39 17.79 14.52
C THR A 23 -4.58 16.96 14.05
N THR A 24 -5.35 17.51 13.09
CA THR A 24 -6.36 16.77 12.34
C THR A 24 -5.74 16.24 11.06
N ILE A 25 -6.05 14.99 10.72
CA ILE A 25 -5.64 14.36 9.46
C ILE A 25 -6.90 14.04 8.65
N ASP A 26 -7.07 14.69 7.51
CA ASP A 26 -8.16 14.41 6.58
C ASP A 26 -7.83 13.28 5.61
N LEU A 27 -6.55 13.14 5.28
CA LEU A 27 -6.08 12.14 4.33
C LEU A 27 -4.74 11.55 4.78
N LEU A 28 -4.74 10.25 5.04
CA LEU A 28 -3.52 9.46 5.25
C LEU A 28 -3.23 8.63 4.00
N ILE A 29 -2.07 8.81 3.40
CA ILE A 29 -1.59 7.99 2.28
C ILE A 29 -0.39 7.17 2.74
N ASN A 30 -0.60 5.87 2.94
CA ASN A 30 0.46 4.90 3.20
C ASN A 30 1.10 4.52 1.86
N ASN A 31 2.11 5.29 1.45
CA ASN A 31 2.81 5.11 0.17
C ASN A 31 4.11 4.30 0.30
N ALA A 32 4.77 4.33 1.45
CA ALA A 32 6.01 3.61 1.65
C ALA A 32 5.85 2.11 1.37
N GLY A 33 6.79 1.54 0.65
CA GLY A 33 6.78 0.13 0.30
C GLY A 33 8.09 -0.29 -0.34
N ALA A 34 8.40 -1.57 -0.26
CA ALA A 34 9.62 -2.15 -0.80
C ALA A 34 9.31 -3.41 -1.61
N GLN A 35 10.16 -3.66 -2.60
CA GLN A 35 10.24 -4.90 -3.33
C GLN A 35 11.72 -5.21 -3.49
N PHE A 36 12.19 -6.24 -2.81
CA PHE A 36 13.58 -6.67 -2.82
C PHE A 36 13.86 -7.74 -3.88
N GLU A 37 12.81 -8.36 -4.38
CA GLU A 37 12.89 -9.31 -5.50
C GLU A 37 13.34 -8.53 -6.76
N ASN A 38 14.38 -9.01 -7.46
CA ASN A 38 14.99 -8.34 -8.61
C ASN A 38 13.97 -8.14 -9.74
N TYR A 39 13.35 -6.97 -9.79
CA TYR A 39 12.39 -6.58 -10.80
C TYR A 39 13.02 -5.57 -11.78
N GLY A 40 12.89 -5.83 -13.07
CA GLY A 40 13.33 -4.86 -14.10
C GLY A 40 14.81 -4.95 -14.52
N SER A 41 15.57 -5.94 -14.03
CA SER A 41 16.86 -6.26 -14.65
C SER A 41 16.64 -7.17 -15.86
N ALA A 42 17.60 -7.16 -16.82
CA ALA A 42 17.62 -8.17 -17.90
C ALA A 42 17.61 -9.62 -17.35
N ALA A 43 17.99 -9.79 -16.11
CA ALA A 43 17.83 -11.01 -15.33
C ALA A 43 16.36 -11.39 -15.09
N TYR A 44 15.43 -10.42 -14.99
CA TYR A 44 14.01 -10.73 -14.81
C TYR A 44 13.36 -11.34 -16.07
N GLU A 45 13.83 -10.93 -17.26
CA GLU A 45 13.36 -11.51 -18.53
C GLU A 45 14.05 -12.86 -18.82
N SER A 46 15.25 -13.09 -18.28
CA SER A 46 16.06 -14.31 -18.49
C SER A 46 16.00 -15.31 -17.34
N MET A 47 15.68 -14.86 -16.13
CA MET A 47 15.41 -15.72 -14.99
C MET A 47 13.89 -15.76 -14.81
N GLY A 48 13.26 -16.78 -15.34
CA GLY A 48 12.20 -17.32 -14.55
C GLY A 48 12.79 -17.50 -13.17
N GLU A 49 12.49 -16.61 -12.19
CA GLU A 49 12.78 -16.92 -10.80
C GLU A 49 12.33 -18.36 -10.62
N ASP A 50 13.24 -19.22 -10.14
CA ASP A 50 12.85 -20.58 -9.80
C ASP A 50 11.65 -20.44 -8.84
N PRO A 51 10.43 -20.76 -9.25
CA PRO A 51 9.24 -20.54 -8.42
C PRO A 51 9.18 -21.51 -7.26
N ASN A 52 10.23 -22.32 -7.08
CA ASN A 52 10.31 -23.31 -6.02
C ASN A 52 10.45 -22.60 -4.66
N PRO A 53 9.45 -22.66 -3.77
CA PRO A 53 9.52 -22.00 -2.47
C PRO A 53 10.69 -22.47 -1.60
N ALA A 54 11.24 -23.66 -1.83
CA ALA A 54 12.38 -24.16 -1.06
C ALA A 54 13.65 -23.33 -1.25
N ASN A 55 13.76 -22.60 -2.36
CA ASN A 55 14.94 -21.80 -2.71
C ASN A 55 14.75 -20.31 -2.42
N TYR A 56 13.64 -19.94 -1.76
CA TYR A 56 13.30 -18.55 -1.54
C TYR A 56 14.00 -17.97 -0.30
N ASP A 57 14.36 -16.68 -0.35
CA ASP A 57 14.91 -15.96 0.80
C ASP A 57 13.76 -15.54 1.75
N TYR A 58 13.58 -16.30 2.80
CA TYR A 58 12.53 -16.06 3.80
C TYR A 58 12.83 -14.88 4.73
N GLU A 59 14.09 -14.48 4.89
CA GLU A 59 14.45 -13.29 5.67
C GLU A 59 14.07 -12.03 4.89
N MET A 60 14.38 -11.98 3.60
CA MET A 60 13.92 -10.94 2.68
C MET A 60 12.40 -10.87 2.61
N TRP A 61 11.72 -12.03 2.60
CA TRP A 61 10.25 -12.08 2.63
C TRP A 61 9.69 -11.50 3.92
N ALA A 62 10.26 -11.84 5.08
CA ALA A 62 9.85 -11.28 6.36
C ALA A 62 10.06 -9.75 6.42
N GLU A 63 11.18 -9.23 5.90
CA GLU A 63 11.42 -7.79 5.83
C GLU A 63 10.44 -7.08 4.87
N THR A 64 10.11 -7.71 3.73
CA THR A 64 9.07 -7.21 2.82
C THR A 64 7.71 -7.11 3.52
N MET A 65 7.33 -8.13 4.29
CA MET A 65 6.09 -8.11 5.09
C MET A 65 6.11 -7.01 6.15
N LYS A 66 7.24 -6.82 6.82
CA LYS A 66 7.41 -5.78 7.84
C LYS A 66 7.16 -4.39 7.25
N ILE A 67 7.76 -4.08 6.09
CA ILE A 67 7.65 -2.77 5.45
C ILE A 67 6.27 -2.57 4.80
N ASN A 68 5.79 -3.56 4.03
CA ASN A 68 4.60 -3.38 3.19
C ASN A 68 3.28 -3.61 3.93
N LEU A 69 3.30 -4.35 5.04
CA LEU A 69 2.11 -4.74 5.77
C LEU A 69 2.09 -4.19 7.20
N PHE A 70 3.09 -4.58 8.03
CA PHE A 70 3.02 -4.28 9.45
C PHE A 70 3.20 -2.78 9.72
N ALA A 71 4.16 -2.14 9.07
CA ALA A 71 4.47 -0.73 9.29
C ALA A 71 3.28 0.20 8.94
N PRO A 72 2.66 0.15 7.74
CA PRO A 72 1.52 0.99 7.41
C PRO A 72 0.28 0.67 8.26
N THR A 73 0.06 -0.60 8.63
CA THR A 73 -1.04 -0.99 9.51
C THR A 73 -0.88 -0.37 10.89
N LYS A 74 0.33 -0.48 11.46
CA LYS A 74 0.69 0.06 12.76
C LYS A 74 0.60 1.59 12.79
N LEU A 75 1.21 2.25 11.79
CA LEU A 75 1.14 3.70 11.66
C LEU A 75 -0.31 4.18 11.60
N THR A 76 -1.13 3.54 10.76
CA THR A 76 -2.56 3.87 10.67
C THR A 76 -3.23 3.77 12.04
N GLY A 77 -2.99 2.69 12.78
CA GLY A 77 -3.54 2.50 14.13
C GLY A 77 -3.18 3.63 15.09
N HIS A 78 -1.92 4.07 15.09
CA HIS A 78 -1.47 5.19 15.93
C HIS A 78 -2.08 6.55 15.53
N LEU A 79 -2.41 6.73 14.24
CA LEU A 79 -2.97 7.97 13.72
C LEU A 79 -4.51 8.05 13.79
N ILE A 80 -5.21 7.00 14.21
CA ILE A 80 -6.68 7.00 14.35
C ILE A 80 -7.19 8.19 15.17
N PRO A 81 -6.62 8.55 16.33
CA PRO A 81 -7.12 9.71 17.08
C PRO A 81 -7.01 11.04 16.34
N MET A 82 -6.09 11.16 15.36
CA MET A 82 -5.96 12.34 14.52
C MET A 82 -6.95 12.32 13.35
N LEU A 83 -7.23 11.13 12.80
CA LEU A 83 -8.22 10.91 11.75
C LEU A 83 -9.64 11.11 12.27
N GLU A 84 -9.95 10.68 13.50
CA GLU A 84 -11.27 10.87 14.14
C GLU A 84 -11.65 12.34 14.36
N ARG A 85 -10.70 13.27 14.27
CA ARG A 85 -11.00 14.73 14.35
C ARG A 85 -11.48 15.31 13.05
N SER A 86 -11.33 14.60 11.95
CA SER A 86 -11.79 15.03 10.63
C SER A 86 -13.24 14.61 10.39
N ASP A 87 -13.99 15.47 9.76
CA ASP A 87 -15.37 15.16 9.32
C ASP A 87 -15.42 14.27 8.07
N ASN A 88 -14.27 14.09 7.37
CA ASN A 88 -14.18 13.31 6.13
C ASN A 88 -12.83 12.62 5.99
N ALA A 89 -12.44 11.88 7.01
CA ALA A 89 -11.14 11.19 7.03
C ALA A 89 -11.08 10.02 6.04
N LYS A 90 -9.96 9.94 5.33
CA LYS A 90 -9.66 8.83 4.40
C LYS A 90 -8.28 8.24 4.69
N VAL A 91 -8.21 6.92 4.64
CA VAL A 91 -6.96 6.15 4.69
C VAL A 91 -6.77 5.43 3.36
N ILE A 92 -5.66 5.70 2.70
CA ILE A 92 -5.27 5.08 1.44
C ILE A 92 -4.07 4.18 1.69
N MET A 93 -4.19 2.92 1.33
CA MET A 93 -3.09 1.96 1.33
C MET A 93 -2.64 1.73 -0.12
N LEU A 94 -1.40 2.13 -0.47
CA LEU A 94 -0.84 1.84 -1.78
C LEU A 94 -0.57 0.34 -1.90
N SER A 95 -1.46 -0.34 -2.61
CA SER A 95 -1.38 -1.76 -2.93
C SER A 95 -0.82 -1.96 -4.36
N SER A 96 -1.14 -3.05 -4.99
CA SER A 96 -0.71 -3.38 -6.36
C SER A 96 -1.74 -4.28 -7.03
N GLY A 97 -1.95 -4.12 -8.33
CA GLY A 97 -2.85 -4.99 -9.10
C GLY A 97 -2.49 -6.47 -9.02
N ILE A 98 -1.19 -6.79 -8.81
CA ILE A 98 -0.74 -8.19 -8.64
C ILE A 98 -1.06 -8.78 -7.25
N ALA A 99 -1.65 -7.99 -6.35
CA ALA A 99 -2.16 -8.46 -5.06
C ALA A 99 -3.55 -9.13 -5.19
N SER A 100 -4.21 -8.98 -6.33
CA SER A 100 -5.48 -9.64 -6.60
C SER A 100 -5.28 -11.15 -6.72
N LEU A 101 -5.94 -11.91 -5.87
CA LEU A 101 -5.93 -13.38 -5.94
C LEU A 101 -6.62 -13.88 -7.20
N GLU A 102 -7.72 -13.21 -7.60
CA GLU A 102 -8.48 -13.56 -8.78
C GLU A 102 -7.68 -13.31 -10.08
N ASN A 103 -6.94 -12.20 -10.14
CA ASN A 103 -6.19 -11.80 -11.33
C ASN A 103 -4.73 -12.32 -11.33
N THR A 104 -4.32 -13.14 -10.36
CA THR A 104 -2.96 -13.67 -10.33
C THR A 104 -2.75 -14.70 -11.44
N TRP A 105 -1.79 -14.44 -12.32
CA TRP A 105 -1.49 -15.24 -13.50
C TRP A 105 0.00 -15.63 -13.66
N GLN A 106 0.87 -15.11 -12.82
CA GLN A 106 2.33 -15.31 -12.93
C GLN A 106 2.89 -15.94 -11.65
N ALA A 107 3.72 -16.95 -11.78
CA ALA A 107 4.46 -17.57 -10.67
C ALA A 107 5.51 -16.61 -10.09
N GLY A 108 6.05 -16.92 -8.91
CA GLY A 108 7.10 -16.15 -8.25
C GLY A 108 6.62 -14.86 -7.59
N ARG A 109 7.58 -14.04 -7.16
CA ARG A 109 7.36 -12.80 -6.40
C ARG A 109 6.48 -13.00 -5.16
N TYR A 110 6.75 -14.08 -4.44
CA TYR A 110 5.94 -14.45 -3.27
C TYR A 110 5.93 -13.37 -2.19
N ALA A 111 7.12 -12.80 -1.86
CA ALA A 111 7.25 -11.80 -0.82
C ALA A 111 6.39 -10.56 -1.12
N TYR A 112 6.53 -9.99 -2.31
CA TYR A 112 5.80 -8.79 -2.68
C TYR A 112 4.29 -9.06 -2.85
N LYS A 113 3.91 -10.11 -3.62
CA LYS A 113 2.51 -10.45 -3.84
C LYS A 113 1.77 -10.72 -2.53
N THR A 114 2.34 -11.56 -1.67
CA THR A 114 1.70 -11.91 -0.39
C THR A 114 1.62 -10.72 0.55
N SER A 115 2.64 -9.84 0.58
CA SER A 115 2.60 -8.63 1.40
C SER A 115 1.47 -7.69 0.98
N LYS A 116 1.27 -7.52 -0.33
CA LYS A 116 0.21 -6.65 -0.85
C LYS A 116 -1.18 -7.29 -0.78
N ALA A 117 -1.29 -8.61 -0.93
CA ALA A 117 -2.54 -9.34 -0.70
C ALA A 117 -2.96 -9.30 0.79
N ALA A 118 -2.00 -9.47 1.70
CA ALA A 118 -2.24 -9.31 3.13
C ALA A 118 -2.63 -7.86 3.48
N LEU A 119 -2.01 -6.85 2.86
CA LEU A 119 -2.41 -5.45 3.01
C LEU A 119 -3.85 -5.21 2.53
N ASN A 120 -4.27 -5.86 1.44
CA ASN A 120 -5.64 -5.81 0.95
C ASN A 120 -6.62 -6.39 1.98
N MET A 121 -6.26 -7.48 2.66
CA MET A 121 -7.07 -8.03 3.77
C MET A 121 -7.16 -7.04 4.93
N VAL A 122 -6.06 -6.36 5.28
CA VAL A 122 -6.07 -5.30 6.31
C VAL A 122 -7.01 -4.17 5.91
N VAL A 123 -7.02 -3.73 4.65
CA VAL A 123 -7.94 -2.70 4.16
C VAL A 123 -9.39 -3.12 4.34
N ARG A 124 -9.74 -4.36 4.00
CA ARG A 124 -11.09 -4.90 4.21
C ARG A 124 -11.48 -4.86 5.69
N THR A 125 -10.61 -5.37 6.54
CA THR A 125 -10.86 -5.47 7.99
C THR A 125 -10.93 -4.09 8.65
N LEU A 126 -10.00 -3.18 8.30
CA LEU A 126 -10.03 -1.81 8.78
C LEU A 126 -11.26 -1.06 8.26
N GLY A 127 -11.66 -1.28 7.00
CA GLY A 127 -12.85 -0.68 6.42
C GLY A 127 -14.09 -0.97 7.25
N GLU A 128 -14.30 -2.21 7.66
CA GLU A 128 -15.42 -2.61 8.52
C GLU A 128 -15.35 -1.93 9.90
N TRP A 129 -14.19 -1.93 10.53
CA TRP A 129 -14.05 -1.35 11.87
C TRP A 129 -14.09 0.18 11.86
N LEU A 130 -13.39 0.82 10.93
CA LEU A 130 -13.24 2.27 10.87
C LEU A 130 -14.53 2.98 10.38
N GLN A 131 -15.48 2.25 9.79
CA GLN A 131 -16.83 2.79 9.52
C GLN A 131 -17.49 3.32 10.79
N THR A 132 -17.32 2.63 11.93
CA THR A 132 -17.88 3.07 13.22
C THR A 132 -17.28 4.39 13.69
N LYS A 133 -16.14 4.78 13.13
CA LYS A 133 -15.39 6.01 13.42
C LYS A 133 -15.49 7.06 12.32
N LYS A 134 -16.31 6.82 11.29
CA LYS A 134 -16.49 7.68 10.12
C LYS A 134 -15.19 7.89 9.32
N ILE A 135 -14.31 6.91 9.30
CA ILE A 135 -13.06 6.92 8.53
C ILE A 135 -13.18 5.94 7.37
N ALA A 136 -13.06 6.42 6.14
CA ALA A 136 -13.08 5.57 4.95
C ALA A 136 -11.69 5.01 4.65
N THR A 137 -11.60 3.74 4.23
CA THR A 137 -10.32 3.06 3.98
C THR A 137 -10.33 2.37 2.62
N PHE A 138 -9.25 2.54 1.84
CA PHE A 138 -9.15 2.02 0.48
C PHE A 138 -7.78 1.41 0.20
N ALA A 139 -7.77 0.35 -0.61
CA ALA A 139 -6.57 -0.10 -1.32
C ALA A 139 -6.56 0.55 -2.71
N VAL A 140 -5.42 1.08 -3.13
CA VAL A 140 -5.27 1.65 -4.46
C VAL A 140 -3.98 1.16 -5.11
N SER A 141 -4.07 0.69 -6.36
CA SER A 141 -2.92 0.30 -7.17
C SER A 141 -2.51 1.47 -8.07
N PRO A 142 -1.23 1.88 -8.07
CA PRO A 142 -0.73 2.87 -9.02
C PRO A 142 -0.56 2.34 -10.45
N GLY A 143 -0.89 1.06 -10.69
CA GLY A 143 -0.52 0.37 -11.92
C GLY A 143 0.98 0.09 -12.01
N TRP A 144 1.42 -0.48 -13.13
CA TRP A 144 2.84 -0.67 -13.38
C TRP A 144 3.46 0.63 -13.93
N THR A 145 4.20 1.30 -13.07
CA THR A 145 4.66 2.69 -13.26
C THR A 145 6.18 2.76 -13.34
N ARG A 146 6.72 3.56 -14.24
CA ARG A 146 8.16 3.82 -14.41
C ARG A 146 8.71 4.58 -13.21
N THR A 147 9.32 3.82 -12.31
CA THR A 147 10.01 4.22 -11.09
C THR A 147 11.22 3.28 -10.93
N ASP A 148 12.06 3.50 -9.94
CA ASP A 148 13.15 2.56 -9.63
C ASP A 148 12.64 1.15 -9.39
N MET A 149 11.48 1.01 -8.75
CA MET A 149 10.84 -0.28 -8.51
C MET A 149 10.20 -0.87 -9.77
N GLY A 150 9.54 -0.07 -10.59
CA GLY A 150 8.78 -0.56 -11.75
C GLY A 150 9.62 -0.77 -13.01
N GLY A 151 10.83 -0.19 -13.05
CA GLY A 151 11.76 -0.28 -14.16
C GLY A 151 11.35 0.53 -15.40
N PRO A 152 12.23 0.59 -16.40
CA PRO A 152 12.06 1.42 -17.59
C PRO A 152 10.95 0.92 -18.54
N ASN A 153 10.64 -0.38 -18.51
CA ASN A 153 9.67 -1.00 -19.40
C ASN A 153 8.21 -0.83 -18.95
N ALA A 154 7.99 -0.20 -17.78
CA ALA A 154 6.64 0.03 -17.29
C ALA A 154 5.85 0.96 -18.25
N PRO A 155 4.57 0.65 -18.53
CA PRO A 155 3.79 1.38 -19.55
C PRO A 155 3.44 2.81 -19.12
N HIS A 156 3.32 3.06 -17.82
CA HIS A 156 2.87 4.35 -17.31
C HIS A 156 4.03 5.16 -16.70
N ASP A 157 4.07 6.45 -16.96
CA ASP A 157 4.93 7.36 -16.22
C ASP A 157 4.34 7.73 -14.85
N SER A 158 5.17 8.25 -13.95
CA SER A 158 4.77 8.62 -12.59
C SER A 158 3.68 9.69 -12.58
N LYS A 159 3.70 10.63 -13.54
CA LYS A 159 2.70 11.71 -13.63
C LYS A 159 1.32 11.15 -13.96
N THR A 160 1.24 10.24 -14.93
CA THR A 160 -0.02 9.57 -15.31
C THR A 160 -0.59 8.80 -14.13
N ALA A 161 0.24 8.02 -13.42
CA ALA A 161 -0.19 7.26 -12.25
C ALA A 161 -0.69 8.20 -11.13
N VAL A 162 0.06 9.25 -10.80
CA VAL A 162 -0.31 10.19 -9.72
C VAL A 162 -1.59 10.94 -10.05
N VAL A 163 -1.77 11.42 -11.30
CA VAL A 163 -3.03 12.10 -11.71
C VAL A 163 -4.23 11.16 -11.57
N GLY A 164 -4.05 9.89 -11.94
CA GLY A 164 -5.08 8.87 -11.78
C GLY A 164 -5.40 8.59 -10.31
N LEU A 165 -4.38 8.33 -9.50
CA LEU A 165 -4.52 8.14 -8.05
C LEU A 165 -5.24 9.31 -7.39
N TYR A 166 -4.87 10.54 -7.74
CA TYR A 166 -5.52 11.74 -7.20
C TYR A 166 -7.02 11.76 -7.48
N LYS A 167 -7.44 11.45 -8.70
CA LYS A 167 -8.87 11.35 -9.06
C LYS A 167 -9.58 10.28 -8.25
N VAL A 168 -9.00 9.07 -8.17
CA VAL A 168 -9.57 7.97 -7.38
C VAL A 168 -9.74 8.37 -5.91
N ILE A 169 -8.75 9.04 -5.32
CA ILE A 169 -8.81 9.48 -3.92
C ILE A 169 -9.89 10.55 -3.70
N LEU A 170 -10.07 11.47 -4.66
CA LEU A 170 -11.12 12.48 -4.57
C LEU A 170 -12.53 11.87 -4.68
N GLU A 171 -12.72 10.92 -5.60
CA GLU A 171 -13.99 10.26 -5.87
C GLU A 171 -14.33 9.16 -4.85
N ALA A 172 -13.32 8.64 -4.14
CA ALA A 172 -13.53 7.65 -3.08
C ALA A 172 -14.38 8.26 -1.96
N ASP A 173 -15.49 7.63 -1.66
CA ASP A 173 -16.43 8.04 -0.64
C ASP A 173 -16.66 6.97 0.43
N PHE A 174 -17.32 7.36 1.50
CA PHE A 174 -17.59 6.47 2.62
C PHE A 174 -18.44 5.25 2.23
N ALA A 175 -19.34 5.39 1.27
CA ALA A 175 -20.21 4.29 0.81
C ALA A 175 -19.41 3.16 0.12
N ASN A 176 -18.21 3.49 -0.37
CA ASN A 176 -17.32 2.55 -1.05
C ASN A 176 -16.13 2.10 -0.18
N THR A 177 -16.15 2.41 1.13
CA THR A 177 -15.05 2.01 2.04
C THR A 177 -14.76 0.51 1.95
N GLY A 178 -13.52 0.12 2.15
CA GLY A 178 -13.08 -1.28 2.02
C GLY A 178 -12.98 -1.76 0.56
N SER A 179 -12.93 -0.86 -0.42
CA SER A 179 -12.77 -1.21 -1.85
C SER A 179 -11.31 -1.17 -2.31
N PHE A 180 -11.03 -1.88 -3.40
CA PHE A 180 -9.74 -1.91 -4.09
C PHE A 180 -9.88 -1.34 -5.50
N TYR A 181 -9.10 -0.29 -5.80
CA TYR A 181 -9.15 0.42 -7.08
C TYR A 181 -7.79 0.42 -7.78
N ASN A 182 -7.83 0.44 -9.09
CA ASN A 182 -6.69 0.82 -9.93
C ASN A 182 -6.64 2.35 -10.09
N PHE A 183 -5.48 2.90 -10.45
CA PHE A 183 -5.30 4.34 -10.67
C PHE A 183 -6.23 4.93 -11.74
N ASP A 184 -6.78 4.11 -12.65
CA ASP A 184 -7.75 4.51 -13.67
C ASP A 184 -9.22 4.51 -13.17
N GLY A 185 -9.43 4.30 -11.88
CA GLY A 185 -10.75 4.29 -11.24
C GLY A 185 -11.50 2.96 -11.32
N LYS A 186 -10.97 1.98 -12.02
CA LYS A 186 -11.61 0.66 -12.09
C LYS A 186 -11.43 -0.11 -10.79
N LYS A 187 -12.49 -0.78 -10.34
CA LYS A 187 -12.36 -1.74 -9.24
C LYS A 187 -11.51 -2.93 -9.67
N ILE A 188 -10.62 -3.33 -8.76
CA ILE A 188 -9.84 -4.56 -8.90
C ILE A 188 -10.51 -5.62 -8.00
N PRO A 189 -10.76 -6.84 -8.47
CA PRO A 189 -11.21 -7.92 -7.61
C PRO A 189 -10.11 -8.28 -6.61
N TRP A 190 -10.53 -8.84 -5.47
CA TRP A 190 -9.60 -9.19 -4.38
C TRP A 190 -8.68 -10.37 -4.70
#